data_b725edd8894e0234ea6b389eecbc4c13
#
_entry.id   b725edd8894e0234ea6b389eecbc4c13
#
_cell.length_a   1.000
_cell.length_b   1.000
_cell.length_c   1.000
_cell.angle_alpha   90.00
_cell.angle_beta   90.00
_cell.angle_gamma   90.00
#
_symmetry.space_group_name_H-M   'P 1'
#
loop_
_entity.id
_entity.type
_entity.pdbx_description
1 polymer ?
#
loop_
_entity_poly.entity_id
_entity_poly.type
_entity_poly.pdbx_seq_one_letter_code
_entity_poly.pdbx_strand_id
1 'polypeptide(L)'
;MELTGKEQKYSFLSYLEEFPNVVVVRAFTKLYAIPGVRLGYLVCEQTLAEKIRLQLPEWNLSVFAQRAGVAAIKEQGYVARTVTCIQTQRLFLREELKAAGCIVYDSDADYLLFYSEKKLDELFLQRGILIRDCSNFRGLQRGYYRIAVKSEEQNRIFAEVLREIHGNAQAVEFVLPGEIEGRSFAIITKELEERGIVIPKEQEPVTKRVIHTSADFGYADTLTFSENAVEIAKHLIRTGADIVTDTNMALSGVNKKVLEAHGGMARCFMAVSYTHLRAHETC
;
A
#
# COMPACT_ATOMS: atom_id res chain seq x y z
N MET A 1 2.44 -15.38 -10.83
CA MET A 1 3.12 -16.49 -11.55
C MET A 1 4.29 -15.98 -12.38
N GLU A 2 4.13 -14.95 -13.19
CA GLU A 2 5.16 -14.39 -14.07
C GLU A 2 6.44 -14.01 -13.32
N LEU A 3 6.31 -13.42 -12.12
CA LEU A 3 7.45 -13.01 -11.27
C LEU A 3 8.25 -14.18 -10.67
N THR A 4 7.76 -15.42 -10.78
CA THR A 4 8.51 -16.59 -10.33
C THR A 4 9.64 -16.99 -11.28
N GLY A 5 9.59 -16.54 -12.54
CA GLY A 5 10.43 -17.04 -13.63
C GLY A 5 10.13 -18.48 -14.04
N LYS A 6 9.08 -19.08 -13.49
CA LYS A 6 8.64 -20.47 -13.73
C LYS A 6 7.19 -20.49 -14.23
N GLU A 7 6.82 -19.52 -15.06
CA GLU A 7 5.44 -19.37 -15.51
C GLU A 7 4.89 -20.63 -16.16
N GLN A 8 5.64 -21.27 -17.05
CA GLN A 8 5.22 -22.50 -17.73
C GLN A 8 4.89 -23.63 -16.75
N LYS A 9 5.60 -23.70 -15.61
CA LYS A 9 5.37 -24.72 -14.57
C LYS A 9 4.09 -24.48 -13.78
N TYR A 10 3.74 -23.21 -13.53
CA TYR A 10 2.66 -22.86 -12.60
C TYR A 10 1.41 -22.31 -13.28
N SER A 11 1.49 -21.98 -14.57
CA SER A 11 0.37 -21.43 -15.31
C SER A 11 -0.58 -22.52 -15.79
N PHE A 12 -1.88 -22.27 -15.64
CA PHE A 12 -2.92 -23.14 -16.19
C PHE A 12 -3.29 -22.79 -17.64
N LEU A 13 -2.62 -21.80 -18.25
CA LEU A 13 -2.96 -21.33 -19.60
C LEU A 13 -2.83 -22.43 -20.66
N SER A 14 -1.84 -23.30 -20.57
CA SER A 14 -1.63 -24.39 -21.50
C SER A 14 -2.69 -25.50 -21.45
N TYR A 15 -3.53 -25.50 -20.42
CA TYR A 15 -4.58 -26.50 -20.22
C TYR A 15 -5.99 -25.98 -20.50
N LEU A 16 -6.13 -24.71 -20.91
CA LEU A 16 -7.47 -24.12 -21.12
C LEU A 16 -8.29 -24.79 -22.22
N GLU A 17 -7.65 -25.37 -23.23
CA GLU A 17 -8.33 -26.13 -24.27
C GLU A 17 -8.95 -27.43 -23.72
N GLU A 18 -8.31 -28.07 -22.76
CA GLU A 18 -8.81 -29.29 -22.11
C GLU A 18 -9.88 -29.00 -21.05
N PHE A 19 -9.87 -27.79 -20.49
CA PHE A 19 -10.75 -27.37 -19.39
C PHE A 19 -11.53 -26.10 -19.73
N PRO A 20 -12.57 -26.19 -20.55
CA PRO A 20 -13.31 -25.01 -21.05
C PRO A 20 -14.08 -24.24 -19.96
N ASN A 21 -14.26 -24.84 -18.78
CA ASN A 21 -14.91 -24.20 -17.62
C ASN A 21 -13.94 -23.46 -16.70
N VAL A 22 -12.65 -23.41 -17.03
CA VAL A 22 -11.63 -22.74 -16.23
C VAL A 22 -11.41 -21.32 -16.72
N VAL A 23 -11.29 -20.38 -15.77
CA VAL A 23 -10.93 -18.98 -16.01
C VAL A 23 -9.61 -18.68 -15.31
N VAL A 24 -8.61 -18.27 -16.05
CA VAL A 24 -7.33 -17.78 -15.50
C VAL A 24 -7.38 -16.29 -15.38
N VAL A 25 -7.32 -15.77 -14.16
CA VAL A 25 -7.32 -14.31 -13.87
C VAL A 25 -5.91 -13.85 -13.60
N ARG A 26 -5.50 -12.76 -14.24
CA ARG A 26 -4.19 -12.12 -14.07
C ARG A 26 -4.31 -10.63 -13.84
N ALA A 27 -3.36 -10.05 -13.16
CA ALA A 27 -3.36 -8.63 -12.83
C ALA A 27 -2.02 -7.98 -13.15
N PHE A 28 -2.09 -6.77 -13.68
CA PHE A 28 -0.93 -5.89 -13.90
C PHE A 28 -0.36 -5.34 -12.58
N THR A 29 -1.15 -5.39 -11.53
CA THR A 29 -0.91 -4.79 -10.21
C THR A 29 0.49 -5.04 -9.65
N LYS A 30 0.94 -6.29 -9.69
CA LYS A 30 2.26 -6.69 -9.16
C LYS A 30 3.30 -6.74 -10.26
N LEU A 31 2.93 -7.29 -11.41
CA LEU A 31 3.83 -7.50 -12.53
C LEU A 31 4.51 -6.21 -12.99
N TYR A 32 3.75 -5.13 -13.07
CA TYR A 32 4.23 -3.81 -13.53
C TYR A 32 4.28 -2.76 -12.41
N ALA A 33 4.12 -3.17 -11.14
CA ALA A 33 4.15 -2.28 -9.97
C ALA A 33 3.14 -1.11 -10.04
N ILE A 34 1.95 -1.32 -10.63
CA ILE A 34 0.90 -0.32 -10.81
C ILE A 34 -0.40 -0.66 -10.04
N PRO A 35 -0.36 -0.82 -8.70
CA PRO A 35 -1.52 -1.27 -7.94
C PRO A 35 -2.69 -0.29 -7.97
N GLY A 36 -2.43 1.01 -8.08
CA GLY A 36 -3.46 2.06 -8.12
C GLY A 36 -4.26 2.10 -9.42
N VAL A 37 -3.72 1.56 -10.52
CA VAL A 37 -4.37 1.58 -11.84
C VAL A 37 -5.57 0.65 -11.94
N ARG A 38 -5.65 -0.38 -11.07
CA ARG A 38 -6.75 -1.37 -11.02
C ARG A 38 -7.00 -2.08 -12.35
N LEU A 39 -5.93 -2.63 -12.94
CA LEU A 39 -5.96 -3.31 -14.23
C LEU A 39 -5.66 -4.81 -14.08
N GLY A 40 -6.46 -5.62 -14.73
CA GLY A 40 -6.28 -7.07 -14.85
C GLY A 40 -6.96 -7.58 -16.11
N TYR A 41 -6.78 -8.86 -16.39
CA TYR A 41 -7.42 -9.55 -17.50
C TYR A 41 -7.73 -11.00 -17.12
N LEU A 42 -8.62 -11.60 -17.86
CA LEU A 42 -8.93 -13.02 -17.77
C LEU A 42 -8.69 -13.70 -19.11
N VAL A 43 -8.33 -14.97 -19.04
CA VAL A 43 -8.19 -15.85 -20.20
C VAL A 43 -9.03 -17.10 -19.92
N CYS A 44 -9.90 -17.45 -20.85
CA CYS A 44 -10.75 -18.63 -20.80
C CYS A 44 -11.23 -18.99 -22.22
N GLU A 45 -12.03 -20.04 -22.34
CA GLU A 45 -12.68 -20.42 -23.58
C GLU A 45 -13.58 -19.27 -24.09
N GLN A 46 -13.69 -19.11 -25.42
CA GLN A 46 -14.34 -17.98 -26.06
C GLN A 46 -15.81 -17.79 -25.65
N THR A 47 -16.59 -18.86 -25.65
CA THR A 47 -18.03 -18.79 -25.29
C THR A 47 -18.19 -18.35 -23.82
N LEU A 48 -17.30 -18.80 -22.94
CA LEU A 48 -17.29 -18.40 -21.54
C LEU A 48 -16.88 -16.92 -21.39
N ALA A 49 -15.88 -16.48 -22.15
CA ALA A 49 -15.45 -15.09 -22.16
C ALA A 49 -16.58 -14.14 -22.59
N GLU A 50 -17.36 -14.51 -23.62
CA GLU A 50 -18.52 -13.74 -24.08
C GLU A 50 -19.60 -13.64 -23.00
N LYS A 51 -19.92 -14.75 -22.33
CA LYS A 51 -20.88 -14.75 -21.21
C LYS A 51 -20.41 -13.85 -20.05
N ILE A 52 -19.14 -13.92 -19.69
CA ILE A 52 -18.57 -13.07 -18.65
C ILE A 52 -18.64 -11.60 -19.06
N ARG A 53 -18.28 -11.28 -20.31
CA ARG A 53 -18.31 -9.91 -20.83
C ARG A 53 -19.71 -9.27 -20.71
N LEU A 54 -20.77 -10.03 -20.94
CA LEU A 54 -22.16 -9.56 -20.80
C LEU A 54 -22.56 -9.25 -19.34
N GLN A 55 -21.82 -9.77 -18.36
CA GLN A 55 -22.07 -9.54 -16.94
C GLN A 55 -21.18 -8.42 -16.36
N LEU A 56 -20.17 -7.96 -17.10
CA LEU A 56 -19.34 -6.88 -16.64
C LEU A 56 -20.07 -5.54 -16.75
N PRO A 57 -19.91 -4.66 -15.76
CA PRO A 57 -20.47 -3.32 -15.84
C PRO A 57 -19.85 -2.55 -17.01
N GLU A 58 -20.62 -1.70 -17.63
CA GLU A 58 -20.11 -0.73 -18.61
C GLU A 58 -19.08 0.18 -17.94
N TRP A 59 -18.11 0.63 -18.71
CA TRP A 59 -17.03 1.53 -18.22
C TRP A 59 -16.21 0.98 -17.06
N ASN A 60 -16.07 -0.34 -16.97
CA ASN A 60 -15.33 -1.02 -15.91
C ASN A 60 -13.82 -0.72 -15.87
N LEU A 61 -13.27 -0.08 -16.91
CA LEU A 61 -11.87 0.36 -16.98
C LEU A 61 -11.79 1.85 -17.26
N SER A 62 -11.04 2.57 -16.41
CA SER A 62 -10.72 3.97 -16.67
C SER A 62 -9.82 4.14 -17.90
N VAL A 63 -9.87 5.31 -18.55
CA VAL A 63 -8.96 5.66 -19.66
C VAL A 63 -7.50 5.56 -19.22
N PHE A 64 -7.20 5.94 -17.99
CA PHE A 64 -5.84 5.83 -17.43
C PHE A 64 -5.39 4.37 -17.33
N ALA A 65 -6.27 3.46 -16.88
CA ALA A 65 -5.97 2.03 -16.82
C ALA A 65 -5.69 1.45 -18.20
N GLN A 66 -6.49 1.82 -19.21
CA GLN A 66 -6.28 1.38 -20.60
C GLN A 66 -4.94 1.87 -21.15
N ARG A 67 -4.63 3.16 -20.95
CA ARG A 67 -3.36 3.75 -21.42
C ARG A 67 -2.14 3.14 -20.72
N ALA A 68 -2.22 2.97 -19.40
CA ALA A 68 -1.16 2.34 -18.62
C ALA A 68 -0.94 0.88 -19.04
N GLY A 69 -2.01 0.12 -19.29
CA GLY A 69 -1.92 -1.25 -19.76
C GLY A 69 -1.23 -1.37 -21.12
N VAL A 70 -1.60 -0.52 -22.08
CA VAL A 70 -0.97 -0.49 -23.41
C VAL A 70 0.50 -0.12 -23.30
N ALA A 71 0.86 0.86 -22.45
CA ALA A 71 2.25 1.23 -22.24
C ALA A 71 3.04 0.06 -21.60
N ALA A 72 2.50 -0.55 -20.56
CA ALA A 72 3.14 -1.66 -19.86
C ALA A 72 3.44 -2.86 -20.77
N ILE A 73 2.51 -3.24 -21.65
CA ILE A 73 2.70 -4.37 -22.59
C ILE A 73 3.81 -4.05 -23.62
N LYS A 74 4.00 -2.79 -23.97
CA LYS A 74 5.04 -2.38 -24.94
C LYS A 74 6.45 -2.40 -24.33
N GLU A 75 6.59 -2.45 -23.03
CA GLU A 75 7.89 -2.48 -22.34
C GLU A 75 8.56 -3.84 -22.49
N GLN A 76 9.31 -4.00 -23.59
CA GLN A 76 10.04 -5.23 -23.87
C GLN A 76 11.15 -5.47 -22.84
N GLY A 77 11.24 -6.72 -22.35
CA GLY A 77 12.25 -7.14 -21.40
C GLY A 77 12.04 -6.68 -19.94
N TYR A 78 11.01 -5.87 -19.64
CA TYR A 78 10.72 -5.45 -18.26
C TYR A 78 10.51 -6.64 -17.34
N VAL A 79 9.66 -7.58 -17.72
CA VAL A 79 9.34 -8.78 -16.91
C VAL A 79 10.60 -9.62 -16.68
N ALA A 80 11.40 -9.86 -17.72
CA ALA A 80 12.63 -10.64 -17.60
C ALA A 80 13.65 -9.99 -16.64
N ARG A 81 13.87 -8.69 -16.76
CA ARG A 81 14.75 -7.93 -15.84
C ARG A 81 14.22 -7.98 -14.40
N THR A 82 12.90 -7.84 -14.22
CA THR A 82 12.26 -7.91 -12.91
C THR A 82 12.41 -9.28 -12.28
N VAL A 83 12.22 -10.36 -13.05
CA VAL A 83 12.41 -11.74 -12.59
C VAL A 83 13.85 -11.97 -12.15
N THR A 84 14.84 -11.54 -12.94
CA THR A 84 16.26 -11.67 -12.58
C THR A 84 16.58 -10.91 -11.29
N CYS A 85 16.09 -9.69 -11.16
CA CYS A 85 16.25 -8.88 -9.95
C CYS A 85 15.65 -9.60 -8.73
N ILE A 86 14.40 -10.08 -8.84
CA ILE A 86 13.72 -10.78 -7.75
C ILE A 86 14.51 -12.04 -7.35
N GLN A 87 14.98 -12.82 -8.29
CA GLN A 87 15.74 -14.05 -7.99
C GLN A 87 17.04 -13.75 -7.24
N THR A 88 17.82 -12.77 -7.71
CA THR A 88 19.06 -12.34 -7.07
C THR A 88 18.80 -11.78 -5.68
N GLN A 89 17.86 -10.86 -5.55
CA GLN A 89 17.55 -10.19 -4.30
C GLN A 89 16.89 -11.12 -3.27
N ARG A 90 16.11 -12.10 -3.72
CA ARG A 90 15.55 -13.15 -2.86
C ARG A 90 16.62 -14.02 -2.24
N LEU A 91 17.63 -14.40 -3.01
CA LEU A 91 18.79 -15.14 -2.48
C LEU A 91 19.56 -14.32 -1.45
N PHE A 92 19.82 -13.04 -1.73
CA PHE A 92 20.46 -12.13 -0.79
C PHE A 92 19.68 -12.06 0.54
N LEU A 93 18.39 -11.74 0.50
CA LEU A 93 17.56 -11.66 1.70
C LEU A 93 17.47 -12.97 2.47
N ARG A 94 17.43 -14.12 1.75
CA ARG A 94 17.42 -15.44 2.35
C ARG A 94 18.68 -15.69 3.19
N GLU A 95 19.84 -15.37 2.65
CA GLU A 95 21.10 -15.57 3.37
C GLU A 95 21.25 -14.61 4.57
N GLU A 96 20.80 -13.35 4.44
CA GLU A 96 20.77 -12.40 5.55
C GLU A 96 19.86 -12.87 6.70
N LEU A 97 18.66 -13.34 6.37
CA LEU A 97 17.73 -13.88 7.36
C LEU A 97 18.28 -15.12 8.06
N LYS A 98 18.92 -16.03 7.32
CA LYS A 98 19.55 -17.22 7.91
C LYS A 98 20.72 -16.85 8.80
N ALA A 99 21.56 -15.91 8.39
CA ALA A 99 22.68 -15.39 9.19
C ALA A 99 22.19 -14.76 10.50
N ALA A 100 20.99 -14.17 10.48
CA ALA A 100 20.32 -13.64 11.68
C ALA A 100 19.61 -14.72 12.53
N GLY A 101 19.74 -16.02 12.18
CA GLY A 101 19.15 -17.12 12.94
C GLY A 101 17.67 -17.37 12.67
N CYS A 102 17.09 -16.76 11.61
CA CYS A 102 15.73 -17.01 11.22
C CYS A 102 15.58 -18.35 10.46
N ILE A 103 14.44 -19.02 10.62
CA ILE A 103 14.06 -20.16 9.79
C ILE A 103 13.40 -19.62 8.53
N VAL A 104 14.02 -19.80 7.38
CA VAL A 104 13.52 -19.28 6.10
C VAL A 104 12.95 -20.38 5.25
N TYR A 105 11.72 -20.21 4.78
CA TYR A 105 11.03 -21.17 3.93
C TYR A 105 11.35 -20.94 2.46
N ASP A 106 11.39 -22.03 1.68
CA ASP A 106 11.63 -21.94 0.25
C ASP A 106 10.50 -21.18 -0.46
N SER A 107 10.90 -20.33 -1.39
CA SER A 107 9.96 -19.48 -2.14
C SER A 107 10.43 -19.32 -3.58
N ASP A 108 9.49 -19.41 -4.51
CA ASP A 108 9.65 -18.99 -5.90
C ASP A 108 9.02 -17.61 -6.15
N ALA A 109 8.30 -17.07 -5.15
CA ALA A 109 7.58 -15.82 -5.27
C ALA A 109 8.48 -14.57 -5.05
N ASP A 110 7.90 -13.41 -5.21
CA ASP A 110 8.48 -12.10 -4.94
C ASP A 110 8.44 -11.71 -3.45
N TYR A 111 8.34 -12.71 -2.58
CA TYR A 111 8.40 -12.56 -1.13
C TYR A 111 9.02 -13.79 -0.46
N LEU A 112 9.46 -13.62 0.78
CA LEU A 112 9.93 -14.68 1.66
C LEU A 112 9.04 -14.80 2.89
N LEU A 113 8.68 -16.04 3.25
CA LEU A 113 8.12 -16.41 4.54
C LEU A 113 9.27 -16.88 5.44
N PHE A 114 9.30 -16.43 6.68
CA PHE A 114 10.29 -16.86 7.65
C PHE A 114 9.72 -16.82 9.07
N TYR A 115 10.40 -17.53 9.97
CA TYR A 115 10.07 -17.55 11.39
C TYR A 115 11.23 -16.99 12.21
N SER A 116 10.91 -16.22 13.24
CA SER A 116 11.85 -15.73 14.26
C SER A 116 11.16 -15.71 15.62
N GLU A 117 11.89 -16.05 16.67
CA GLU A 117 11.42 -15.93 18.06
C GLU A 117 11.32 -14.47 18.52
N LYS A 118 12.08 -13.58 17.88
CA LYS A 118 12.02 -12.14 18.16
C LYS A 118 10.76 -11.53 17.56
N LYS A 119 10.23 -10.51 18.21
CA LYS A 119 9.10 -9.70 17.70
C LYS A 119 9.59 -8.73 16.63
N LEU A 120 9.93 -9.27 15.47
CA LEU A 120 10.57 -8.50 14.40
C LEU A 120 9.64 -7.43 13.80
N ASP A 121 8.33 -7.64 13.80
CA ASP A 121 7.34 -6.65 13.37
C ASP A 121 7.43 -5.35 14.18
N GLU A 122 7.52 -5.46 15.52
CA GLU A 122 7.67 -4.33 16.42
C GLU A 122 9.06 -3.67 16.26
N LEU A 123 10.13 -4.47 16.18
CA LEU A 123 11.52 -4.00 16.09
C LEU A 123 11.83 -3.28 14.78
N PHE A 124 11.30 -3.78 13.66
CA PHE A 124 11.44 -3.13 12.35
C PHE A 124 10.57 -1.87 12.25
N LEU A 125 9.35 -1.91 12.82
CA LEU A 125 8.47 -0.74 12.81
C LEU A 125 9.10 0.47 13.50
N GLN A 126 9.82 0.26 14.61
CA GLN A 126 10.56 1.30 15.30
C GLN A 126 11.64 1.97 14.44
N ARG A 127 12.07 1.29 13.38
CA ARG A 127 13.08 1.77 12.41
C ARG A 127 12.45 2.17 11.07
N GLY A 128 11.11 2.40 11.04
CA GLY A 128 10.39 2.82 9.86
C GLY A 128 10.18 1.73 8.80
N ILE A 129 10.45 0.46 9.13
CA ILE A 129 10.26 -0.66 8.21
C ILE A 129 9.06 -1.49 8.64
N LEU A 130 8.07 -1.61 7.74
CA LEU A 130 6.92 -2.45 7.96
C LEU A 130 7.13 -3.82 7.34
N ILE A 131 7.10 -4.87 8.17
CA ILE A 131 7.03 -6.27 7.72
C ILE A 131 5.66 -6.86 8.02
N ARG A 132 5.28 -7.89 7.29
CA ARG A 132 3.96 -8.52 7.47
C ARG A 132 4.02 -9.59 8.57
N ASP A 133 3.33 -9.35 9.68
CA ASP A 133 2.99 -10.41 10.65
C ASP A 133 1.97 -11.37 10.01
N CYS A 134 2.27 -12.66 10.03
CA CYS A 134 1.47 -13.73 9.44
C CYS A 134 0.67 -14.54 10.48
N SER A 135 0.60 -14.10 11.73
CA SER A 135 -0.11 -14.81 12.81
C SER A 135 -1.61 -14.99 12.54
N ASN A 136 -2.19 -14.16 11.67
CA ASN A 136 -3.59 -14.24 11.27
C ASN A 136 -3.87 -15.21 10.11
N PHE A 137 -2.85 -15.88 9.57
CA PHE A 137 -3.05 -16.92 8.57
C PHE A 137 -3.35 -18.27 9.23
N ARG A 138 -4.27 -19.01 8.65
CA ARG A 138 -4.60 -20.36 9.15
C ARG A 138 -3.37 -21.25 9.12
N GLY A 139 -3.02 -21.85 10.26
CA GLY A 139 -1.86 -22.74 10.42
C GLY A 139 -0.55 -22.02 10.75
N LEU A 140 -0.55 -20.68 10.82
CA LEU A 140 0.58 -19.91 11.32
C LEU A 140 0.27 -19.28 12.67
N GLN A 141 1.32 -18.96 13.42
CA GLN A 141 1.23 -18.34 14.73
C GLN A 141 2.15 -17.13 14.81
N ARG A 142 2.24 -16.48 15.95
CA ARG A 142 3.17 -15.37 16.16
C ARG A 142 4.61 -15.82 15.95
N GLY A 143 5.43 -14.96 15.36
CA GLY A 143 6.80 -15.27 14.96
C GLY A 143 6.95 -15.61 13.48
N TYR A 144 5.84 -15.84 12.77
CA TYR A 144 5.88 -15.99 11.32
C TYR A 144 5.70 -14.63 10.66
N TYR A 145 6.67 -14.28 9.82
CA TYR A 145 6.73 -13.01 9.12
C TYR A 145 6.88 -13.21 7.62
N ARG A 146 6.42 -12.22 6.86
CA ARG A 146 6.60 -12.18 5.41
C ARG A 146 7.16 -10.82 4.99
N ILE A 147 8.20 -10.85 4.15
CA ILE A 147 8.76 -9.66 3.51
C ILE A 147 8.66 -9.77 2.00
N ALA A 148 8.45 -8.65 1.33
CA ALA A 148 8.54 -8.57 -0.12
C ALA A 148 10.00 -8.43 -0.54
N VAL A 149 10.36 -9.05 -1.67
CA VAL A 149 11.61 -8.81 -2.36
C VAL A 149 11.48 -7.48 -3.11
N LYS A 150 12.32 -6.51 -2.77
CA LYS A 150 12.28 -5.14 -3.31
C LYS A 150 13.53 -4.83 -4.15
N SER A 151 13.81 -3.55 -4.37
CA SER A 151 15.05 -3.10 -5.00
C SER A 151 16.28 -3.47 -4.13
N GLU A 152 17.44 -3.54 -4.75
CA GLU A 152 18.71 -3.81 -4.05
C GLU A 152 18.94 -2.85 -2.89
N GLU A 153 18.72 -1.56 -3.12
CA GLU A 153 18.88 -0.53 -2.10
C GLU A 153 17.96 -0.77 -0.88
N GLN A 154 16.68 -1.00 -1.12
CA GLN A 154 15.70 -1.25 -0.05
C GLN A 154 15.99 -2.56 0.70
N ASN A 155 16.45 -3.58 0.01
CA ASN A 155 16.81 -4.85 0.64
C ASN A 155 18.10 -4.74 1.46
N ARG A 156 19.05 -3.89 1.06
CA ARG A 156 20.25 -3.59 1.87
C ARG A 156 19.88 -2.87 3.17
N ILE A 157 19.01 -1.86 3.10
CA ILE A 157 18.50 -1.17 4.30
C ILE A 157 17.83 -2.17 5.25
N PHE A 158 16.99 -3.07 4.73
CA PHE A 158 16.38 -4.13 5.53
C PHE A 158 17.44 -5.02 6.20
N ALA A 159 18.46 -5.46 5.46
CA ALA A 159 19.52 -6.31 5.98
C ALA A 159 20.39 -5.62 7.04
N GLU A 160 20.69 -4.34 6.88
CA GLU A 160 21.41 -3.53 7.87
C GLU A 160 20.64 -3.45 9.17
N VAL A 161 19.35 -3.12 9.11
CA VAL A 161 18.46 -3.10 10.28
C VAL A 161 18.33 -4.47 10.93
N LEU A 162 18.24 -5.53 10.13
CA LEU A 162 18.21 -6.91 10.63
C LEU A 162 19.47 -7.27 11.41
N ARG A 163 20.64 -6.89 10.92
CA ARG A 163 21.94 -7.09 11.61
C ARG A 163 22.01 -6.30 12.90
N GLU A 164 21.54 -5.04 12.91
CA GLU A 164 21.46 -4.24 14.13
C GLU A 164 20.59 -4.90 15.20
N ILE A 165 19.40 -5.37 14.83
CA ILE A 165 18.48 -6.06 15.73
C ILE A 165 19.09 -7.33 16.33
N HIS A 166 19.94 -8.02 15.58
CA HIS A 166 20.59 -9.26 16.01
C HIS A 166 21.96 -9.04 16.67
N GLY A 167 22.65 -7.96 16.34
CA GLY A 167 23.95 -7.61 16.91
C GLY A 167 23.87 -6.84 18.23
N ASN A 168 22.80 -6.08 18.45
CA ASN A 168 22.57 -5.30 19.66
C ASN A 168 21.61 -6.04 20.60
N ALA A 169 22.13 -6.77 21.56
CA ALA A 169 21.36 -7.30 22.69
C ALA A 169 20.94 -6.20 23.69
N GLN A 170 21.22 -4.91 23.43
CA GLN A 170 20.94 -3.80 24.34
C GLN A 170 19.84 -2.89 23.82
N ALA A 171 18.82 -2.79 24.69
CA ALA A 171 17.80 -1.74 24.80
C ALA A 171 17.11 -1.28 23.49
N VAL A 172 16.08 -2.01 23.10
CA VAL A 172 15.03 -1.45 22.23
C VAL A 172 14.16 -0.55 23.10
N GLU A 173 14.25 0.75 22.92
CA GLU A 173 13.33 1.71 23.53
C GLU A 173 11.93 1.49 22.96
N PHE A 174 11.00 1.03 23.79
CA PHE A 174 9.63 0.80 23.39
C PHE A 174 8.90 2.14 23.19
N VAL A 175 8.60 2.48 21.94
CA VAL A 175 7.80 3.67 21.61
C VAL A 175 6.32 3.27 21.57
N LEU A 176 5.52 3.87 22.43
CA LEU A 176 4.09 3.67 22.43
C LEU A 176 3.47 4.20 21.14
N PRO A 177 2.41 3.57 20.59
CA PRO A 177 1.75 4.04 19.36
C PRO A 177 1.37 5.52 19.39
N GLY A 178 1.00 6.08 20.54
CA GLY A 178 0.71 7.50 20.72
C GLY A 178 1.93 8.44 20.63
N GLU A 179 3.14 7.93 20.80
CA GLU A 179 4.38 8.70 20.72
C GLU A 179 4.97 8.73 19.30
N ILE A 180 4.58 7.77 18.44
CA ILE A 180 5.07 7.65 17.06
C ILE A 180 4.73 8.93 16.28
N GLU A 181 3.52 9.43 16.42
CA GLU A 181 3.06 10.65 15.76
C GLU A 181 3.87 11.88 16.22
N GLY A 182 4.07 12.02 17.53
CA GLY A 182 4.88 13.12 18.11
C GLY A 182 6.33 13.08 17.64
N ARG A 183 6.95 11.90 17.59
CA ARG A 183 8.30 11.73 17.05
C ARG A 183 8.38 12.04 15.55
N SER A 184 7.40 11.60 14.78
CA SER A 184 7.33 11.90 13.34
C SER A 184 7.21 13.40 13.10
N PHE A 185 6.38 14.11 13.87
CA PHE A 185 6.28 15.56 13.76
C PHE A 185 7.56 16.30 14.19
N ALA A 186 8.28 15.79 15.19
CA ALA A 186 9.58 16.34 15.57
C ALA A 186 10.63 16.18 14.44
N ILE A 187 10.66 15.02 13.79
CA ILE A 187 11.53 14.76 12.63
C ILE A 187 11.16 15.70 11.48
N ILE A 188 9.86 15.83 11.13
CA ILE A 188 9.39 16.73 10.08
C ILE A 188 9.77 18.18 10.40
N THR A 189 9.64 18.60 11.66
CA THR A 189 10.02 19.96 12.08
C THR A 189 11.49 20.21 11.82
N LYS A 190 12.35 19.30 12.28
CA LYS A 190 13.80 19.41 12.11
C LYS A 190 14.20 19.44 10.64
N GLU A 191 13.62 18.56 9.83
CA GLU A 191 13.88 18.52 8.39
C GLU A 191 13.45 19.79 7.66
N LEU A 192 12.30 20.39 8.03
CA LEU A 192 11.85 21.68 7.49
C LEU A 192 12.80 22.82 7.88
N GLU A 193 13.28 22.84 9.11
CA GLU A 193 14.27 23.81 9.58
C GLU A 193 15.60 23.67 8.83
N GLU A 194 16.10 22.45 8.64
CA GLU A 194 17.32 22.14 7.88
C GLU A 194 17.22 22.55 6.41
N ARG A 195 16.03 22.48 5.83
CA ARG A 195 15.74 22.95 4.45
C ARG A 195 15.49 24.45 4.37
N GLY A 196 15.41 25.16 5.49
CA GLY A 196 15.11 26.58 5.52
C GLY A 196 13.68 26.93 5.15
N ILE A 197 12.74 25.97 5.22
CA ILE A 197 11.34 26.17 4.87
C ILE A 197 10.60 26.70 6.11
N VAL A 198 10.00 27.88 5.97
CA VAL A 198 9.20 28.52 7.03
C VAL A 198 7.72 28.41 6.69
N ILE A 199 6.98 27.68 7.51
CA ILE A 199 5.54 27.53 7.37
C ILE A 199 4.84 28.47 8.37
N PRO A 200 3.79 29.23 7.98
CA PRO A 200 3.00 30.03 8.91
C PRO A 200 2.42 29.17 10.05
N LYS A 201 2.51 29.64 11.28
CA LYS A 201 2.08 28.90 12.48
C LYS A 201 0.67 28.33 12.40
N GLU A 202 -0.24 29.04 11.75
CA GLU A 202 -1.64 28.64 11.58
C GLU A 202 -1.78 27.44 10.65
N GLN A 203 -0.90 27.33 9.64
CA GLN A 203 -0.92 26.28 8.62
C GLN A 203 -0.05 25.07 8.99
N GLU A 204 0.88 25.26 9.92
CA GLU A 204 1.88 24.28 10.33
C GLU A 204 1.28 22.91 10.71
N PRO A 205 0.20 22.82 11.54
CA PRO A 205 -0.37 21.52 11.91
C PRO A 205 -0.95 20.75 10.71
N VAL A 206 -1.55 21.46 9.75
CA VAL A 206 -2.14 20.84 8.55
C VAL A 206 -1.04 20.40 7.62
N THR A 207 -0.06 21.26 7.33
CA THR A 207 1.06 20.95 6.44
C THR A 207 1.90 19.77 6.97
N LYS A 208 2.23 19.77 8.27
CA LYS A 208 2.94 18.64 8.89
C LYS A 208 2.14 17.33 8.85
N ARG A 209 0.81 17.40 8.99
CA ARG A 209 -0.06 16.22 8.85
C ARG A 209 -0.05 15.68 7.42
N VAL A 210 -0.08 16.54 6.41
CA VAL A 210 0.00 16.13 5.01
C VAL A 210 1.34 15.48 4.71
N ILE A 211 2.46 16.08 5.16
CA ILE A 211 3.81 15.51 5.00
C ILE A 211 3.91 14.16 5.72
N HIS A 212 3.41 14.06 6.97
CA HIS A 212 3.41 12.80 7.72
C HIS A 212 2.67 11.67 6.99
N THR A 213 1.55 11.98 6.34
CA THR A 213 0.70 11.00 5.67
C THR A 213 1.24 10.59 4.31
N SER A 214 1.83 11.53 3.57
CA SER A 214 2.34 11.33 2.20
C SER A 214 3.81 10.95 2.14
N ALA A 215 4.59 11.25 3.20
CA ALA A 215 6.05 11.22 3.23
C ALA A 215 6.70 12.12 2.15
N ASP A 216 6.00 13.18 1.73
CA ASP A 216 6.45 14.11 0.68
C ASP A 216 6.55 15.53 1.21
N PHE A 217 7.79 16.03 1.32
CA PHE A 217 8.10 17.38 1.77
C PHE A 217 7.75 18.47 0.73
N GLY A 218 7.54 18.13 -0.53
CA GLY A 218 7.10 19.06 -1.57
C GLY A 218 5.78 19.74 -1.26
N TYR A 219 4.97 19.15 -0.38
CA TYR A 219 3.74 19.81 0.11
C TYR A 219 4.00 21.03 0.97
N ALA A 220 5.18 21.21 1.53
CA ALA A 220 5.52 22.43 2.26
C ALA A 220 5.57 23.68 1.34
N ASP A 221 5.91 23.46 0.05
CA ASP A 221 6.01 24.52 -0.94
C ASP A 221 4.75 24.63 -1.83
N THR A 222 3.99 23.54 -1.97
CA THR A 222 2.88 23.47 -2.94
C THR A 222 1.50 23.61 -2.33
N LEU A 223 1.34 23.42 -1.01
CA LEU A 223 0.07 23.65 -0.34
C LEU A 223 -0.27 25.15 -0.32
N THR A 224 -1.46 25.46 -0.83
CA THR A 224 -2.00 26.83 -0.81
C THR A 224 -3.22 26.88 0.07
N PHE A 225 -3.31 27.91 0.88
CA PHE A 225 -4.43 28.16 1.79
C PHE A 225 -5.07 29.50 1.42
N SER A 226 -6.41 29.54 1.40
CA SER A 226 -7.13 30.80 1.38
C SER A 226 -6.93 31.53 2.71
N GLU A 227 -7.20 32.83 2.73
CA GLU A 227 -7.06 33.63 3.91
C GLU A 227 -7.88 33.08 5.10
N ASN A 228 -7.21 32.89 6.23
CA ASN A 228 -7.79 32.35 7.47
C ASN A 228 -8.45 30.95 7.34
N ALA A 229 -8.12 30.17 6.30
CA ALA A 229 -8.78 28.88 6.00
C ALA A 229 -8.80 27.91 7.18
N VAL A 230 -7.67 27.78 7.90
CA VAL A 230 -7.54 26.87 9.05
C VAL A 230 -8.43 27.31 10.21
N GLU A 231 -8.46 28.60 10.52
CA GLU A 231 -9.30 29.13 11.62
C GLU A 231 -10.78 29.08 11.26
N ILE A 232 -11.14 29.34 10.01
CA ILE A 232 -12.52 29.20 9.52
C ILE A 232 -12.96 27.74 9.66
N ALA A 233 -12.13 26.77 9.23
CA ALA A 233 -12.44 25.35 9.35
C ALA A 233 -12.60 24.90 10.81
N LYS A 234 -11.71 25.35 11.70
CA LYS A 234 -11.83 25.08 13.14
C LYS A 234 -13.11 25.69 13.73
N HIS A 235 -13.46 26.90 13.35
CA HIS A 235 -14.70 27.58 13.80
C HIS A 235 -15.92 26.78 13.35
N LEU A 236 -16.00 26.41 12.07
CA LEU A 236 -17.12 25.64 11.53
C LEU A 236 -17.29 24.29 12.25
N ILE A 237 -16.21 23.56 12.48
CA ILE A 237 -16.26 22.28 13.22
C ILE A 237 -16.76 22.52 14.66
N ARG A 238 -16.27 23.53 15.36
CA ARG A 238 -16.69 23.85 16.73
C ARG A 238 -18.14 24.30 16.83
N THR A 239 -18.70 24.85 15.76
CA THR A 239 -20.11 25.29 15.68
C THR A 239 -21.05 24.21 15.12
N GLY A 240 -20.57 22.98 14.93
CA GLY A 240 -21.40 21.84 14.58
C GLY A 240 -21.58 21.60 13.09
N ALA A 241 -20.67 22.10 12.26
CA ALA A 241 -20.72 21.82 10.82
C ALA A 241 -20.47 20.33 10.53
N ASP A 242 -21.21 19.79 9.56
CA ASP A 242 -21.02 18.45 9.04
C ASP A 242 -19.78 18.37 8.14
N ILE A 243 -19.10 17.21 8.13
CA ILE A 243 -18.06 16.88 7.17
C ILE A 243 -18.64 15.95 6.13
N VAL A 244 -18.58 16.37 4.88
CA VAL A 244 -19.02 15.57 3.73
C VAL A 244 -17.82 15.07 2.95
N THR A 245 -17.79 13.77 2.66
CA THR A 245 -16.74 13.15 1.88
C THR A 245 -17.31 12.47 0.63
N ASP A 246 -16.49 12.36 -0.38
CA ASP A 246 -16.79 11.64 -1.64
C ASP A 246 -16.42 10.16 -1.58
N THR A 247 -15.59 9.73 -0.63
CA THR A 247 -15.13 8.35 -0.48
C THR A 247 -15.28 7.84 0.94
N ASN A 248 -15.52 6.54 1.09
CA ASN A 248 -15.52 5.86 2.39
C ASN A 248 -14.14 5.90 3.06
N MET A 249 -13.07 5.97 2.29
CA MET A 249 -11.71 6.07 2.81
C MET A 249 -11.51 7.42 3.51
N ALA A 250 -11.94 8.51 2.90
CA ALA A 250 -11.90 9.84 3.52
C ALA A 250 -12.81 9.90 4.77
N LEU A 251 -14.02 9.31 4.69
CA LEU A 251 -14.93 9.19 5.84
C LEU A 251 -14.31 8.44 7.03
N SER A 252 -13.53 7.41 6.77
CA SER A 252 -12.86 6.64 7.84
C SER A 252 -11.72 7.41 8.51
N GLY A 253 -11.14 8.38 7.83
CA GLY A 253 -10.12 9.28 8.36
C GLY A 253 -10.66 10.38 9.27
N VAL A 254 -11.97 10.64 9.27
CA VAL A 254 -12.58 11.66 10.13
C VAL A 254 -12.71 11.15 11.57
N ASN A 255 -12.24 11.93 12.53
CA ASN A 255 -12.44 11.65 13.95
C ASN A 255 -13.90 11.97 14.36
N LYS A 256 -14.78 10.99 14.19
CA LYS A 256 -16.22 11.11 14.42
C LYS A 256 -16.55 11.50 15.86
N LYS A 257 -15.83 10.96 16.86
CA LYS A 257 -16.06 11.29 18.27
C LYS A 257 -15.86 12.77 18.57
N VAL A 258 -14.80 13.36 18.01
CA VAL A 258 -14.54 14.81 18.19
C VAL A 258 -15.57 15.63 17.44
N LEU A 259 -15.96 15.24 16.24
CA LEU A 259 -16.95 15.96 15.44
C LEU A 259 -18.33 15.94 16.10
N GLU A 260 -18.78 14.77 16.57
CA GLU A 260 -20.05 14.57 17.28
C GLU A 260 -20.10 15.33 18.60
N ALA A 261 -18.98 15.45 19.33
CA ALA A 261 -18.89 16.26 20.55
C ALA A 261 -19.16 17.75 20.31
N HIS A 262 -19.00 18.23 19.07
CA HIS A 262 -19.33 19.58 18.64
C HIS A 262 -20.67 19.67 17.89
N GLY A 263 -21.45 18.60 17.80
CA GLY A 263 -22.76 18.55 17.16
C GLY A 263 -22.75 18.31 15.64
N GLY A 264 -21.58 18.10 15.04
CA GLY A 264 -21.45 17.79 13.62
C GLY A 264 -21.48 16.29 13.33
N MET A 265 -21.76 15.92 12.09
CA MET A 265 -21.73 14.53 11.60
C MET A 265 -20.83 14.39 10.37
N ALA A 266 -20.24 13.21 10.21
CA ALA A 266 -19.48 12.87 9.00
C ALA A 266 -20.33 11.99 8.08
N ARG A 267 -20.45 12.38 6.81
CA ARG A 267 -21.28 11.71 5.80
C ARG A 267 -20.48 11.44 4.52
N CYS A 268 -20.76 10.30 3.86
CA CYS A 268 -20.22 10.00 2.55
C CYS A 268 -21.36 9.82 1.55
N PHE A 269 -21.38 10.61 0.49
CA PHE A 269 -22.44 10.54 -0.52
C PHE A 269 -22.18 9.47 -1.61
N MET A 270 -20.94 9.00 -1.77
CA MET A 270 -20.63 7.88 -2.68
C MET A 270 -20.96 6.51 -2.08
N ALA A 271 -21.40 6.44 -0.82
CA ALA A 271 -21.82 5.21 -0.18
C ALA A 271 -23.30 4.82 -0.50
N VAL A 272 -23.99 5.59 -1.31
CA VAL A 272 -25.32 5.21 -1.81
C VAL A 272 -25.12 4.03 -2.76
N SER A 273 -25.69 2.89 -2.40
CA SER A 273 -25.63 1.65 -3.20
C SER A 273 -25.92 1.96 -4.67
N TYR A 274 -25.12 1.38 -5.56
CA TYR A 274 -25.22 1.50 -7.04
C TYR A 274 -26.64 1.32 -7.64
N THR A 275 -27.59 0.88 -6.85
CA THR A 275 -28.98 0.68 -7.22
C THR A 275 -29.81 1.95 -7.36
N HIS A 276 -29.39 3.08 -6.77
CA HIS A 276 -30.15 4.34 -6.86
C HIS A 276 -29.66 5.32 -7.93
N LEU A 277 -28.41 5.20 -8.41
CA LEU A 277 -27.90 6.06 -9.49
C LEU A 277 -28.45 5.70 -10.89
N ARG A 278 -28.98 4.49 -11.08
CA ARG A 278 -29.59 4.08 -12.35
C ARG A 278 -30.96 4.72 -12.65
N ALA A 279 -31.60 5.34 -11.69
CA ALA A 279 -32.95 5.90 -11.86
C ALA A 279 -32.98 7.35 -12.39
N HIS A 280 -31.84 8.03 -12.44
CA HIS A 280 -31.77 9.46 -12.81
C HIS A 280 -30.98 9.78 -14.08
N GLU A 281 -30.39 8.81 -14.77
CA GLU A 281 -29.63 9.02 -16.01
C GLU A 281 -30.42 8.70 -17.30
N THR A 282 -31.75 8.57 -17.22
CA THR A 282 -32.62 8.48 -18.40
C THR A 282 -33.52 9.70 -18.46
N CYS A 283 -32.94 10.84 -18.82
CA CYS A 283 -33.64 11.94 -19.47
C CYS A 283 -32.70 12.65 -20.42
#